data_85c377952330e45debf455b47ac57629
#
_entry.id   85c377952330e45debf455b47ac57629
#
_cell.length_a   1.000
_cell.length_b   1.000
_cell.length_c   1.000
_cell.angle_alpha   90.00
_cell.angle_beta   90.00
_cell.angle_gamma   90.00
#
_symmetry.space_group_name_H-M   'P 1'
#
loop_
_entity.id
_entity.type
_entity.pdbx_description
1 polymer ?
#
loop_
_entity_poly.entity_id
_entity_poly.type
_entity_poly.pdbx_seq_one_letter_code
_entity_poly.pdbx_strand_id
1 'polypeptide(L)'
;MTLAQIAIIGAGIGGVPCAYELRKRLGREHRVTLIGSSPHFEFTPSNPWVAVGWRTRAATRVHLQEPLAAKGIEWIPASVARIDAAQSRLALESGAVLQYDYLVIATGPRLAFEEVAGLGPAAFTQSVCTQQHAEQAWVRYQEFVQNPGPVVIGAAAGASCFGPAYEFAMIVDADLRRRRIRDRVPMTFVTSEPYIGHMGLGGVGDSKGLMESQLRQRHIKWITNARIAAATADSLAVVEHDEDGKPKKEHQVPFRYAMILPAFKGVDAVANVPGLCNPRGFVLIDQQQRSPQYPNVYAAGVCVAIPPVEVTPVPTGAPKTGYMIESMVSAICENIAAQVAGAAPEAQATWNAICLADFGDTGIAFVALPEIPPRNLTWAKGGKWVHLAKIAFEKYFLRKVRTGSVTPVYERYVLKALGILSLKKVG
;
A
#
# COMPACT_ATOMS: atom_id res chain seq x y z
N MET A 1 38.13 -5.96 -3.98
CA MET A 1 36.74 -5.50 -4.20
C MET A 1 36.52 -4.29 -3.33
N THR A 2 36.00 -3.19 -3.88
CA THR A 2 35.69 -1.99 -3.11
C THR A 2 34.50 -2.28 -2.22
N LEU A 3 34.54 -1.86 -0.95
CA LEU A 3 33.42 -2.02 0.00
C LEU A 3 32.26 -1.14 -0.44
N ALA A 4 31.15 -1.72 -0.86
CA ALA A 4 29.97 -0.95 -1.25
C ALA A 4 29.11 -0.57 -0.04
N GLN A 5 28.59 0.66 -0.06
CA GLN A 5 27.68 1.23 0.93
C GLN A 5 26.27 1.34 0.32
N ILE A 6 25.34 0.55 0.80
CA ILE A 6 23.97 0.54 0.33
C ILE A 6 23.07 1.18 1.39
N ALA A 7 22.44 2.28 1.05
CA ALA A 7 21.43 2.95 1.88
C ALA A 7 20.03 2.58 1.41
N ILE A 8 19.13 2.26 2.35
CA ILE A 8 17.73 1.97 2.09
C ILE A 8 16.91 2.93 2.95
N ILE A 9 16.04 3.73 2.34
CA ILE A 9 15.17 4.66 3.06
C ILE A 9 13.72 4.17 3.07
N GLY A 10 13.15 4.05 4.27
CA GLY A 10 11.80 3.53 4.51
C GLY A 10 11.79 2.11 5.06
N ALA A 11 11.30 1.94 6.28
CA ALA A 11 11.27 0.67 7.01
C ALA A 11 9.94 -0.08 6.92
N GLY A 12 9.28 0.00 5.75
CA GLY A 12 8.02 -0.66 5.44
C GLY A 12 8.18 -2.02 4.73
N ILE A 13 7.09 -2.45 4.07
CA ILE A 13 6.97 -3.72 3.34
C ILE A 13 8.04 -3.86 2.24
N GLY A 14 8.50 -2.75 1.65
CA GLY A 14 9.58 -2.78 0.67
C GLY A 14 10.97 -2.78 1.31
N GLY A 15 11.25 -1.82 2.22
CA GLY A 15 12.61 -1.57 2.70
C GLY A 15 13.16 -2.65 3.62
N VAL A 16 12.38 -3.17 4.56
CA VAL A 16 12.85 -4.22 5.50
C VAL A 16 13.20 -5.52 4.76
N PRO A 17 12.35 -6.08 3.87
CA PRO A 17 12.72 -7.23 3.05
C PRO A 17 13.91 -6.96 2.13
N CYS A 18 14.01 -5.74 1.55
CA CYS A 18 15.14 -5.33 0.74
C CYS A 18 16.45 -5.39 1.52
N ALA A 19 16.48 -4.87 2.75
CA ALA A 19 17.67 -4.92 3.60
C ALA A 19 18.12 -6.36 3.89
N TYR A 20 17.18 -7.25 4.21
CA TYR A 20 17.48 -8.66 4.45
C TYR A 20 17.99 -9.38 3.20
N GLU A 21 17.36 -9.14 2.05
CA GLU A 21 17.74 -9.79 0.79
C GLU A 21 19.10 -9.30 0.30
N LEU A 22 19.38 -7.99 0.36
CA LEU A 22 20.69 -7.42 0.05
C LEU A 22 21.77 -7.99 0.96
N ARG A 23 21.54 -8.04 2.27
CA ARG A 23 22.51 -8.64 3.22
C ARG A 23 22.80 -10.10 2.89
N LYS A 24 21.78 -10.88 2.48
CA LYS A 24 21.99 -12.28 2.07
C LYS A 24 22.80 -12.40 0.80
N ARG A 25 22.59 -11.51 -0.19
CA ARG A 25 23.26 -11.57 -1.50
C ARG A 25 24.67 -11.02 -1.48
N LEU A 26 24.90 -9.93 -0.73
CA LEU A 26 26.17 -9.21 -0.72
C LEU A 26 27.18 -9.71 0.32
N GLY A 27 26.77 -10.59 1.24
CA GLY A 27 27.65 -10.99 2.35
C GLY A 27 27.82 -9.92 3.42
N ARG A 28 28.80 -10.07 4.32
CA ARG A 28 29.02 -9.16 5.46
C ARG A 28 30.07 -8.08 5.20
N GLU A 29 30.82 -8.19 4.15
CA GLU A 29 31.86 -7.25 3.74
C GLU A 29 31.30 -5.90 3.28
N HIS A 30 30.12 -5.88 2.68
CA HIS A 30 29.45 -4.65 2.26
C HIS A 30 28.60 -4.06 3.39
N ARG A 31 28.44 -2.75 3.41
CA ARG A 31 27.60 -2.06 4.39
C ARG A 31 26.16 -1.92 3.87
N VAL A 32 25.19 -2.44 4.62
CA VAL A 32 23.76 -2.26 4.34
C VAL A 32 23.16 -1.50 5.50
N THR A 33 22.63 -0.30 5.22
CA THR A 33 22.04 0.60 6.20
C THR A 33 20.56 0.80 5.87
N LEU A 34 19.67 0.49 6.81
CA LEU A 34 18.24 0.79 6.72
C LEU A 34 17.93 2.02 7.57
N ILE A 35 17.20 2.98 6.98
CA ILE A 35 16.84 4.26 7.61
C ILE A 35 15.31 4.39 7.62
N GLY A 36 14.74 4.73 8.77
CA GLY A 36 13.29 4.91 8.88
C GLY A 36 12.89 5.70 10.12
N SER A 37 11.83 6.50 10.02
CA SER A 37 11.38 7.42 11.07
C SER A 37 10.76 6.73 12.31
N SER A 38 10.32 5.46 12.18
CA SER A 38 9.74 4.69 13.29
C SER A 38 10.65 3.54 13.68
N PRO A 39 10.86 3.25 14.98
CA PRO A 39 11.66 2.10 15.41
C PRO A 39 10.98 0.74 15.14
N HIS A 40 9.78 0.76 14.57
CA HIS A 40 9.00 -0.43 14.28
C HIS A 40 8.71 -0.59 12.80
N PHE A 41 8.75 -1.82 12.34
CA PHE A 41 8.01 -2.24 11.17
C PHE A 41 6.53 -2.35 11.54
N GLU A 42 5.64 -1.80 10.74
CA GLU A 42 4.20 -1.85 10.92
C GLU A 42 3.55 -2.59 9.72
N PHE A 43 2.79 -3.65 10.01
CA PHE A 43 2.14 -4.45 8.98
C PHE A 43 0.82 -3.80 8.55
N THR A 44 0.89 -2.86 7.62
CA THR A 44 -0.21 -2.05 7.11
C THR A 44 -1.45 -2.85 6.64
N PRO A 45 -1.32 -4.06 6.02
CA PRO A 45 -2.51 -4.82 5.60
C PRO A 45 -3.45 -5.24 6.73
N SER A 46 -3.03 -5.16 8.00
CA SER A 46 -3.88 -5.43 9.16
C SER A 46 -4.58 -4.19 9.73
N ASN A 47 -4.35 -3.01 9.18
CA ASN A 47 -4.94 -1.76 9.66
C ASN A 47 -6.48 -1.78 9.71
N PRO A 48 -7.22 -2.36 8.73
CA PRO A 48 -8.67 -2.50 8.82
C PRO A 48 -9.12 -3.27 10.07
N TRP A 49 -8.38 -4.30 10.48
CA TRP A 49 -8.67 -5.05 11.71
C TRP A 49 -8.34 -4.25 12.98
N VAL A 50 -7.27 -3.45 12.95
CA VAL A 50 -6.93 -2.56 14.08
C VAL A 50 -8.03 -1.53 14.27
N ALA A 51 -8.55 -0.94 13.19
CA ALA A 51 -9.56 0.11 13.23
C ALA A 51 -10.94 -0.33 13.75
N VAL A 52 -11.21 -1.63 13.84
CA VAL A 52 -12.42 -2.20 14.49
C VAL A 52 -12.10 -2.98 15.77
N GLY A 53 -10.84 -2.96 16.23
CA GLY A 53 -10.40 -3.61 17.47
C GLY A 53 -10.19 -5.12 17.37
N TRP A 54 -10.14 -5.71 16.17
CA TRP A 54 -9.86 -7.15 16.00
C TRP A 54 -8.38 -7.48 16.13
N ARG A 55 -7.52 -6.46 16.06
CA ARG A 55 -6.10 -6.51 16.35
C ARG A 55 -5.70 -5.29 17.18
N THR A 56 -4.66 -5.44 17.97
CA THR A 56 -3.98 -4.30 18.58
C THR A 56 -2.80 -3.88 17.69
N ARG A 57 -2.44 -2.61 17.71
CA ARG A 57 -1.23 -2.13 17.02
C ARG A 57 0.01 -2.91 17.44
N ALA A 58 0.12 -3.25 18.73
CA ALA A 58 1.26 -4.02 19.25
C ALA A 58 1.38 -5.40 18.61
N ALA A 59 0.26 -6.07 18.29
CA ALA A 59 0.26 -7.40 17.68
C ALA A 59 0.70 -7.38 16.21
N THR A 60 0.58 -6.24 15.52
CA THR A 60 0.83 -6.10 14.08
C THR A 60 2.11 -5.32 13.74
N ARG A 61 3.00 -5.12 14.73
CA ARG A 61 4.30 -4.47 14.55
C ARG A 61 5.47 -5.30 15.08
N VAL A 62 6.66 -4.97 14.63
CA VAL A 62 7.92 -5.59 15.06
C VAL A 62 8.95 -4.51 15.33
N HIS A 63 9.59 -4.51 16.50
CA HIS A 63 10.71 -3.63 16.78
C HIS A 63 11.94 -4.08 15.96
N LEU A 64 12.58 -3.14 15.25
CA LEU A 64 13.56 -3.47 14.21
C LEU A 64 14.99 -3.63 14.71
N GLN A 65 15.36 -3.05 15.84
CA GLN A 65 16.75 -3.01 16.33
C GLN A 65 17.41 -4.38 16.38
N GLU A 66 16.80 -5.32 17.11
CA GLU A 66 17.37 -6.65 17.30
C GLU A 66 17.38 -7.52 16.02
N PRO A 67 16.25 -7.62 15.27
CA PRO A 67 16.23 -8.40 14.04
C PRO A 67 17.23 -7.94 12.98
N LEU A 68 17.44 -6.64 12.83
CA LEU A 68 18.40 -6.07 11.88
C LEU A 68 19.83 -6.27 12.35
N ALA A 69 20.12 -6.01 13.64
CA ALA A 69 21.44 -6.23 14.22
C ALA A 69 21.89 -7.68 14.12
N ALA A 70 21.00 -8.65 14.38
CA ALA A 70 21.27 -10.09 14.24
C ALA A 70 21.69 -10.49 12.81
N LYS A 71 21.32 -9.70 11.81
CA LYS A 71 21.71 -9.89 10.41
C LYS A 71 22.91 -9.02 10.00
N GLY A 72 23.46 -8.19 10.88
CA GLY A 72 24.55 -7.26 10.56
C GLY A 72 24.09 -6.13 9.62
N ILE A 73 22.83 -5.72 9.73
CA ILE A 73 22.27 -4.57 9.02
C ILE A 73 22.28 -3.39 10.00
N GLU A 74 22.87 -2.28 9.57
CA GLU A 74 22.84 -1.04 10.35
C GLU A 74 21.43 -0.46 10.32
N TRP A 75 20.92 -0.11 11.50
CA TRP A 75 19.63 0.50 11.66
C TRP A 75 19.74 1.94 12.17
N ILE A 76 19.17 2.89 11.44
CA ILE A 76 19.13 4.30 11.81
C ILE A 76 17.65 4.72 11.95
N PRO A 77 17.13 4.85 13.18
CA PRO A 77 15.77 5.31 13.44
C PRO A 77 15.70 6.84 13.30
N ALA A 78 15.70 7.33 12.05
CA ALA A 78 15.69 8.74 11.73
C ALA A 78 14.94 9.02 10.44
N SER A 79 14.46 10.27 10.30
CA SER A 79 13.91 10.77 9.05
C SER A 79 15.01 11.32 8.16
N VAL A 80 14.89 11.09 6.84
CA VAL A 80 15.71 11.75 5.83
C VAL A 80 15.09 13.09 5.51
N ALA A 81 15.83 14.16 5.74
CA ALA A 81 15.41 15.53 5.44
C ALA A 81 15.61 15.89 3.97
N ARG A 82 16.73 15.43 3.37
CA ARG A 82 17.08 15.73 1.98
C ARG A 82 17.93 14.63 1.35
N ILE A 83 17.70 14.39 0.08
CA ILE A 83 18.52 13.54 -0.79
C ILE A 83 19.27 14.43 -1.77
N ASP A 84 20.59 14.33 -1.77
CA ASP A 84 21.47 14.90 -2.81
C ASP A 84 21.92 13.74 -3.70
N ALA A 85 21.12 13.41 -4.70
CA ALA A 85 21.35 12.26 -5.55
C ALA A 85 22.58 12.47 -6.48
N ALA A 86 22.89 13.72 -6.83
CA ALA A 86 24.04 14.05 -7.64
C ALA A 86 25.37 13.82 -6.91
N GLN A 87 25.39 14.00 -5.59
CA GLN A 87 26.57 13.76 -4.74
C GLN A 87 26.50 12.45 -3.95
N SER A 88 25.48 11.62 -4.20
CA SER A 88 25.23 10.35 -3.48
C SER A 88 25.22 10.52 -1.95
N ARG A 89 24.47 11.51 -1.44
CA ARG A 89 24.38 11.87 -0.03
C ARG A 89 22.95 11.93 0.47
N LEU A 90 22.77 11.53 1.73
CA LEU A 90 21.52 11.69 2.49
C LEU A 90 21.79 12.62 3.67
N ALA A 91 21.00 13.67 3.84
CA ALA A 91 20.96 14.46 5.06
C ALA A 91 19.79 14.02 5.93
N LEU A 92 20.05 13.68 7.18
CA LEU A 92 19.03 13.33 8.17
C LEU A 92 18.51 14.57 8.87
N GLU A 93 17.30 14.49 9.47
CA GLU A 93 16.76 15.59 10.29
C GLU A 93 17.64 15.92 11.51
N SER A 94 18.45 14.98 11.98
CA SER A 94 19.45 15.20 13.03
C SER A 94 20.65 16.05 12.59
N GLY A 95 20.77 16.38 11.30
CA GLY A 95 21.93 17.06 10.70
C GLY A 95 23.05 16.10 10.27
N ALA A 96 22.98 14.82 10.60
CA ALA A 96 23.97 13.84 10.14
C ALA A 96 23.88 13.65 8.62
N VAL A 97 25.04 13.44 7.97
CA VAL A 97 25.14 13.18 6.53
C VAL A 97 25.71 11.78 6.31
N LEU A 98 25.05 11.02 5.46
CA LEU A 98 25.46 9.68 5.05
C LEU A 98 25.81 9.69 3.56
N GLN A 99 26.90 9.03 3.19
CA GLN A 99 27.23 8.73 1.80
C GLN A 99 26.78 7.33 1.44
N TYR A 100 26.48 7.11 0.17
CA TYR A 100 26.10 5.81 -0.36
C TYR A 100 26.69 5.59 -1.76
N ASP A 101 26.95 4.35 -2.10
CA ASP A 101 27.22 3.93 -3.47
C ASP A 101 25.91 3.60 -4.19
N TYR A 102 24.95 2.99 -3.48
CA TYR A 102 23.60 2.68 -3.97
C TYR A 102 22.54 3.14 -2.97
N LEU A 103 21.46 3.70 -3.50
CA LEU A 103 20.29 4.12 -2.73
C LEU A 103 19.05 3.34 -3.17
N VAL A 104 18.31 2.79 -2.20
CA VAL A 104 16.96 2.23 -2.43
C VAL A 104 15.93 3.09 -1.73
N ILE A 105 14.99 3.65 -2.50
CA ILE A 105 13.89 4.46 -2.00
C ILE A 105 12.66 3.55 -1.82
N ALA A 106 12.23 3.34 -0.58
CA ALA A 106 11.07 2.52 -0.19
C ALA A 106 10.20 3.24 0.85
N THR A 107 10.12 4.57 0.77
CA THR A 107 9.47 5.45 1.76
C THR A 107 7.97 5.29 1.83
N GLY A 108 7.34 4.68 0.83
CA GLY A 108 5.89 4.77 0.65
C GLY A 108 5.44 6.17 0.23
N PRO A 109 4.14 6.48 0.36
CA PRO A 109 3.58 7.76 -0.03
C PRO A 109 3.43 8.71 1.16
N ARG A 110 3.24 9.99 0.87
CA ARG A 110 2.57 10.96 1.73
C ARG A 110 1.06 10.95 1.44
N LEU A 111 0.26 11.02 2.48
CA LEU A 111 -1.20 11.03 2.38
C LEU A 111 -1.67 12.48 2.13
N ALA A 112 -2.36 12.71 1.02
CA ALA A 112 -2.74 14.06 0.56
C ALA A 112 -4.15 14.44 1.06
N PHE A 113 -4.38 14.42 2.38
CA PHE A 113 -5.66 14.82 2.95
C PHE A 113 -6.01 16.27 2.66
N GLU A 114 -5.00 17.13 2.54
CA GLU A 114 -5.16 18.56 2.27
C GLU A 114 -5.80 18.86 0.89
N GLU A 115 -5.88 17.89 -0.01
CA GLU A 115 -6.53 18.08 -1.32
C GLU A 115 -8.06 18.14 -1.24
N VAL A 116 -8.65 17.73 -0.10
CA VAL A 116 -10.09 17.79 0.15
C VAL A 116 -10.33 18.43 1.51
N ALA A 117 -11.05 19.53 1.52
CA ALA A 117 -11.36 20.25 2.76
C ALA A 117 -12.10 19.35 3.77
N GLY A 118 -11.63 19.32 5.00
CA GLY A 118 -12.22 18.53 6.08
C GLY A 118 -11.92 17.02 6.04
N LEU A 119 -11.09 16.54 5.11
CA LEU A 119 -10.72 15.13 5.02
C LEU A 119 -9.58 14.79 6.00
N GLY A 120 -9.62 13.59 6.54
CA GLY A 120 -8.55 12.98 7.32
C GLY A 120 -8.75 12.98 8.83
N PRO A 121 -7.89 12.23 9.57
CA PRO A 121 -8.01 12.03 11.02
C PRO A 121 -7.83 13.30 11.87
N ALA A 122 -7.16 14.30 11.33
CA ALA A 122 -7.03 15.62 11.98
C ALA A 122 -8.27 16.51 11.78
N ALA A 123 -9.24 16.07 10.96
CA ALA A 123 -10.46 16.80 10.67
C ALA A 123 -11.70 15.92 10.96
N PHE A 124 -12.49 15.55 9.94
CA PHE A 124 -13.81 14.94 10.16
C PHE A 124 -13.88 13.46 9.77
N THR A 125 -12.89 12.92 9.05
CA THR A 125 -12.96 11.52 8.60
C THR A 125 -11.78 10.71 9.13
N GLN A 126 -11.96 9.39 9.22
CA GLN A 126 -10.93 8.46 9.64
C GLN A 126 -10.13 7.94 8.45
N SER A 127 -9.03 7.24 8.74
CA SER A 127 -8.16 6.58 7.76
C SER A 127 -7.61 5.28 8.32
N VAL A 128 -7.34 4.32 7.44
CA VAL A 128 -6.63 3.08 7.74
C VAL A 128 -5.28 2.98 7.03
N CYS A 129 -4.78 4.10 6.48
CA CYS A 129 -3.54 4.10 5.70
C CYS A 129 -2.29 3.87 6.54
N THR A 130 -2.30 4.23 7.83
CA THR A 130 -1.21 3.97 8.79
C THR A 130 -1.75 3.28 10.04
N GLN A 131 -0.88 2.62 10.81
CA GLN A 131 -1.31 2.01 12.08
C GLN A 131 -1.75 3.05 13.11
N GLN A 132 -1.12 4.22 13.12
CA GLN A 132 -1.55 5.33 13.98
C GLN A 132 -2.96 5.79 13.63
N HIS A 133 -3.27 5.97 12.35
CA HIS A 133 -4.62 6.33 11.90
C HIS A 133 -5.64 5.22 12.24
N ALA A 134 -5.28 3.95 12.06
CA ALA A 134 -6.15 2.84 12.40
C ALA A 134 -6.44 2.76 13.91
N GLU A 135 -5.47 3.07 14.77
CA GLU A 135 -5.64 3.16 16.22
C GLU A 135 -6.56 4.33 16.61
N GLN A 136 -6.38 5.50 15.97
CA GLN A 136 -7.30 6.64 16.14
C GLN A 136 -8.70 6.30 15.64
N ALA A 137 -8.81 5.64 14.49
CA ALA A 137 -10.07 5.17 13.93
C ALA A 137 -10.79 4.21 14.88
N TRP A 138 -10.05 3.31 15.57
CA TRP A 138 -10.62 2.43 16.61
C TRP A 138 -11.23 3.22 17.77
N VAL A 139 -10.55 4.24 18.27
CA VAL A 139 -11.10 5.09 19.35
C VAL A 139 -12.42 5.71 18.92
N ARG A 140 -12.48 6.29 17.71
CA ARG A 140 -13.71 6.87 17.15
C ARG A 140 -14.79 5.81 16.87
N TYR A 141 -14.39 4.61 16.47
CA TYR A 141 -15.32 3.51 16.24
C TYR A 141 -15.96 3.02 17.53
N GLN A 142 -15.23 3.01 18.65
CA GLN A 142 -15.80 2.71 19.97
C GLN A 142 -16.87 3.72 20.40
N GLU A 143 -16.66 5.01 20.16
CA GLU A 143 -17.66 6.06 20.39
C GLU A 143 -18.89 5.87 19.48
N PHE A 144 -18.63 5.59 18.20
CA PHE A 144 -19.65 5.37 17.20
C PHE A 144 -20.59 4.20 17.54
N VAL A 145 -20.08 3.06 17.98
CA VAL A 145 -20.94 1.88 18.29
C VAL A 145 -21.82 2.08 19.52
N GLN A 146 -21.52 3.03 20.41
CA GLN A 146 -22.41 3.41 21.52
C GLN A 146 -23.62 4.24 21.04
N ASN A 147 -23.43 5.04 20.00
CA ASN A 147 -24.47 5.85 19.40
C ASN A 147 -24.42 5.73 17.87
N PRO A 148 -24.83 4.57 17.32
CA PRO A 148 -24.71 4.28 15.90
C PRO A 148 -25.60 5.14 15.02
N GLY A 149 -25.14 5.39 13.80
CA GLY A 149 -25.84 6.15 12.77
C GLY A 149 -25.25 5.83 11.39
N PRO A 150 -25.45 6.69 10.37
CA PRO A 150 -24.94 6.43 9.03
C PRO A 150 -23.41 6.32 8.98
N VAL A 151 -22.91 5.41 8.16
CA VAL A 151 -21.48 5.19 7.91
C VAL A 151 -21.16 5.46 6.44
N VAL A 152 -20.10 6.21 6.19
CA VAL A 152 -19.57 6.40 4.83
C VAL A 152 -18.14 5.89 4.79
N ILE A 153 -17.86 5.01 3.81
CA ILE A 153 -16.51 4.46 3.57
C ILE A 153 -16.21 4.65 2.09
N GLY A 154 -14.96 4.99 1.77
CA GLY A 154 -14.63 5.16 0.36
C GLY A 154 -13.22 5.63 0.09
N ALA A 155 -13.05 6.16 -1.14
CA ALA A 155 -11.78 6.65 -1.64
C ALA A 155 -11.96 7.94 -2.44
N ALA A 156 -11.12 8.93 -2.15
CA ALA A 156 -11.12 10.22 -2.83
C ALA A 156 -10.55 10.10 -4.26
N ALA A 157 -10.76 11.12 -5.07
CA ALA A 157 -10.18 11.25 -6.40
C ALA A 157 -8.65 11.16 -6.33
N GLY A 158 -8.04 10.40 -7.25
CA GLY A 158 -6.59 10.17 -7.27
C GLY A 158 -6.08 9.17 -6.22
N ALA A 159 -6.95 8.52 -5.46
CA ALA A 159 -6.56 7.36 -4.65
C ALA A 159 -6.01 6.25 -5.56
N SER A 160 -4.96 5.57 -5.12
CA SER A 160 -4.29 4.51 -5.88
C SER A 160 -4.43 3.12 -5.25
N CYS A 161 -5.24 2.97 -4.22
CA CYS A 161 -5.49 1.67 -3.60
C CYS A 161 -6.92 1.61 -3.04
N PHE A 162 -7.83 0.99 -3.78
CA PHE A 162 -9.25 0.89 -3.44
C PHE A 162 -9.55 -0.32 -2.54
N GLY A 163 -8.73 -1.37 -2.63
CA GLY A 163 -8.87 -2.60 -1.85
C GLY A 163 -9.14 -2.38 -0.36
N PRO A 164 -8.35 -1.57 0.36
CA PRO A 164 -8.57 -1.30 1.78
C PRO A 164 -9.90 -0.63 2.10
N ALA A 165 -10.47 0.18 1.19
CA ALA A 165 -11.80 0.78 1.40
C ALA A 165 -12.90 -0.28 1.31
N TYR A 166 -12.88 -1.13 0.29
CA TYR A 166 -13.81 -2.25 0.18
C TYR A 166 -13.69 -3.19 1.38
N GLU A 167 -12.48 -3.58 1.71
CA GLU A 167 -12.21 -4.45 2.85
C GLU A 167 -12.74 -3.85 4.15
N PHE A 168 -12.48 -2.58 4.41
CA PHE A 168 -12.95 -1.91 5.62
C PHE A 168 -14.48 -1.83 5.68
N ALA A 169 -15.15 -1.56 4.54
CA ALA A 169 -16.62 -1.56 4.48
C ALA A 169 -17.21 -2.91 4.86
N MET A 170 -16.61 -4.01 4.37
CA MET A 170 -17.08 -5.37 4.67
C MET A 170 -16.75 -5.79 6.11
N ILE A 171 -15.58 -5.39 6.64
CA ILE A 171 -15.19 -5.64 8.03
C ILE A 171 -16.10 -4.89 9.00
N VAL A 172 -16.44 -3.63 8.71
CA VAL A 172 -17.39 -2.85 9.52
C VAL A 172 -18.79 -3.50 9.49
N ASP A 173 -19.28 -3.91 8.32
CA ASP A 173 -20.55 -4.66 8.22
C ASP A 173 -20.52 -5.92 9.09
N ALA A 174 -19.43 -6.72 9.01
CA ALA A 174 -19.28 -7.95 9.80
C ALA A 174 -19.22 -7.67 11.31
N ASP A 175 -18.49 -6.64 11.73
CA ASP A 175 -18.39 -6.26 13.15
C ASP A 175 -19.73 -5.76 13.70
N LEU A 176 -20.45 -4.91 12.95
CA LEU A 176 -21.78 -4.42 13.33
C LEU A 176 -22.80 -5.58 13.44
N ARG A 177 -22.71 -6.60 12.57
CA ARG A 177 -23.53 -7.82 12.68
C ARG A 177 -23.18 -8.61 13.94
N ARG A 178 -21.93 -8.79 14.26
CA ARG A 178 -21.46 -9.45 15.51
C ARG A 178 -21.98 -8.70 16.75
N ARG A 179 -22.05 -7.37 16.69
CA ARG A 179 -22.59 -6.52 17.76
C ARG A 179 -24.12 -6.44 17.76
N ARG A 180 -24.82 -6.99 16.75
CA ARG A 180 -26.27 -6.95 16.58
C ARG A 180 -26.84 -5.53 16.47
N ILE A 181 -26.10 -4.62 15.84
CA ILE A 181 -26.52 -3.22 15.60
C ILE A 181 -26.50 -2.83 14.12
N ARG A 182 -26.24 -3.76 13.20
CA ARG A 182 -26.08 -3.50 11.77
C ARG A 182 -27.31 -2.86 11.12
N ASP A 183 -28.50 -3.24 11.53
CA ASP A 183 -29.79 -2.73 11.07
C ASP A 183 -30.04 -1.25 11.40
N ARG A 184 -29.35 -0.73 12.41
CA ARG A 184 -29.38 0.68 12.83
C ARG A 184 -28.39 1.56 12.07
N VAL A 185 -27.56 0.98 11.18
CA VAL A 185 -26.44 1.64 10.53
C VAL A 185 -26.61 1.60 9.00
N PRO A 186 -27.23 2.63 8.40
CA PRO A 186 -27.15 2.79 6.95
C PRO A 186 -25.70 2.96 6.50
N MET A 187 -25.27 2.21 5.46
CA MET A 187 -23.91 2.30 4.95
C MET A 187 -23.90 2.74 3.49
N THR A 188 -22.97 3.63 3.16
CA THR A 188 -22.74 4.12 1.80
C THR A 188 -21.25 4.01 1.46
N PHE A 189 -20.96 3.46 0.29
CA PHE A 189 -19.60 3.40 -0.28
C PHE A 189 -19.47 4.49 -1.35
N VAL A 190 -18.45 5.35 -1.24
CA VAL A 190 -18.21 6.47 -2.16
C VAL A 190 -16.85 6.30 -2.80
N THR A 191 -16.78 6.25 -4.13
CA THR A 191 -15.53 5.97 -4.81
C THR A 191 -15.38 6.78 -6.11
N SER A 192 -14.15 7.19 -6.40
CA SER A 192 -13.78 7.79 -7.68
C SER A 192 -13.78 6.79 -8.85
N GLU A 193 -13.87 5.51 -8.56
CA GLU A 193 -13.92 4.47 -9.60
C GLU A 193 -15.14 4.65 -10.51
N PRO A 194 -15.02 4.38 -11.83
CA PRO A 194 -16.15 4.49 -12.77
C PRO A 194 -17.25 3.47 -12.50
N TYR A 195 -16.89 2.34 -11.88
CA TYR A 195 -17.82 1.30 -11.43
C TYR A 195 -17.22 0.51 -10.26
N ILE A 196 -18.07 -0.13 -9.49
CA ILE A 196 -17.66 -0.98 -8.36
C ILE A 196 -16.77 -2.13 -8.85
N GLY A 197 -15.62 -2.32 -8.20
CA GLY A 197 -14.68 -3.38 -8.56
C GLY A 197 -13.75 -3.05 -9.72
N HIS A 198 -13.71 -1.80 -10.17
CA HIS A 198 -12.69 -1.31 -11.10
C HIS A 198 -11.27 -1.42 -10.52
N MET A 199 -11.12 -1.19 -9.21
CA MET A 199 -9.90 -1.38 -8.41
C MET A 199 -8.70 -0.52 -8.84
N GLY A 200 -8.89 0.49 -9.69
CA GLY A 200 -7.80 1.23 -10.34
C GLY A 200 -7.09 0.43 -11.43
N LEU A 201 -7.67 -0.69 -11.87
CA LEU A 201 -7.07 -1.68 -12.77
C LEU A 201 -7.94 -1.97 -14.00
N GLY A 202 -9.03 -1.25 -14.25
CA GLY A 202 -10.00 -1.59 -15.29
C GLY A 202 -10.79 -2.86 -14.98
N GLY A 203 -10.86 -3.23 -13.70
CA GLY A 203 -11.41 -4.52 -13.23
C GLY A 203 -10.40 -5.66 -13.30
N VAL A 204 -10.68 -6.75 -12.58
CA VAL A 204 -9.85 -7.96 -12.52
C VAL A 204 -10.75 -9.19 -12.52
N GLY A 205 -10.78 -9.96 -13.59
CA GLY A 205 -11.77 -11.05 -13.76
C GLY A 205 -13.19 -10.50 -13.60
N ASP A 206 -14.06 -11.21 -12.84
CA ASP A 206 -15.40 -10.74 -12.50
C ASP A 206 -15.42 -9.92 -11.20
N SER A 207 -14.44 -9.02 -11.01
CA SER A 207 -14.40 -8.15 -9.82
C SER A 207 -15.65 -7.28 -9.68
N LYS A 208 -16.21 -6.78 -10.81
CA LYS A 208 -17.42 -5.98 -10.81
C LYS A 208 -18.61 -6.76 -10.24
N GLY A 209 -18.95 -7.89 -10.85
CA GLY A 209 -20.10 -8.72 -10.45
C GLY A 209 -19.98 -9.19 -9.00
N LEU A 210 -18.79 -9.67 -8.61
CA LEU A 210 -18.54 -10.13 -7.24
C LEU A 210 -18.67 -9.01 -6.21
N MET A 211 -18.03 -7.85 -6.42
CA MET A 211 -18.06 -6.76 -5.45
C MET A 211 -19.43 -6.11 -5.35
N GLU A 212 -20.12 -5.88 -6.47
CA GLU A 212 -21.50 -5.38 -6.44
C GLU A 212 -22.45 -6.35 -5.74
N SER A 213 -22.32 -7.66 -5.96
CA SER A 213 -23.09 -8.68 -5.26
C SER A 213 -22.84 -8.61 -3.73
N GLN A 214 -21.59 -8.48 -3.31
CA GLN A 214 -21.25 -8.36 -1.89
C GLN A 214 -21.83 -7.10 -1.24
N LEU A 215 -21.79 -5.95 -1.91
CA LEU A 215 -22.39 -4.70 -1.42
C LEU A 215 -23.92 -4.83 -1.33
N ARG A 216 -24.58 -5.38 -2.37
CA ARG A 216 -26.05 -5.58 -2.37
C ARG A 216 -26.51 -6.50 -1.23
N GLN A 217 -25.84 -7.65 -1.05
CA GLN A 217 -26.16 -8.63 0.01
C GLN A 217 -26.04 -8.03 1.42
N ARG A 218 -25.19 -7.01 1.58
CA ARG A 218 -24.97 -6.31 2.85
C ARG A 218 -25.76 -5.01 2.98
N HIS A 219 -26.63 -4.71 2.00
CA HIS A 219 -27.40 -3.45 1.97
C HIS A 219 -26.50 -2.20 2.10
N ILE A 220 -25.36 -2.22 1.41
CA ILE A 220 -24.44 -1.08 1.30
C ILE A 220 -24.74 -0.37 -0.02
N LYS A 221 -25.20 0.87 0.04
CA LYS A 221 -25.38 1.73 -1.12
C LYS A 221 -24.04 2.19 -1.65
N TRP A 222 -23.96 2.62 -2.93
CA TRP A 222 -22.71 3.17 -3.46
C TRP A 222 -22.94 4.33 -4.43
N ILE A 223 -21.91 5.17 -4.55
CA ILE A 223 -21.80 6.25 -5.52
C ILE A 223 -20.43 6.09 -6.19
N THR A 224 -20.43 5.88 -7.50
CA THR A 224 -19.22 5.76 -8.35
C THR A 224 -19.01 7.03 -9.16
N ASN A 225 -17.88 7.17 -9.88
CA ASN A 225 -17.49 8.42 -10.51
C ASN A 225 -17.62 9.61 -9.57
N ALA A 226 -17.35 9.41 -8.29
CA ALA A 226 -17.61 10.34 -7.22
C ALA A 226 -16.35 11.15 -6.88
N ARG A 227 -16.46 12.47 -7.02
CA ARG A 227 -15.47 13.41 -6.48
C ARG A 227 -15.98 13.90 -5.12
N ILE A 228 -15.26 13.61 -4.06
CA ILE A 228 -15.52 14.19 -2.74
C ILE A 228 -15.01 15.64 -2.79
N ALA A 229 -15.92 16.61 -2.64
CA ALA A 229 -15.59 18.03 -2.68
C ALA A 229 -15.17 18.56 -1.30
N ALA A 230 -15.85 18.11 -0.25
CA ALA A 230 -15.53 18.48 1.13
C ALA A 230 -16.14 17.49 2.13
N ALA A 231 -15.60 17.48 3.34
CA ALA A 231 -16.21 16.83 4.51
C ALA A 231 -16.52 17.87 5.58
N THR A 232 -17.64 17.69 6.26
CA THR A 232 -18.02 18.41 7.50
C THR A 232 -18.03 17.43 8.66
N ALA A 233 -18.47 17.85 9.83
CA ALA A 233 -18.55 16.99 11.01
C ALA A 233 -19.56 15.83 10.86
N ASP A 234 -20.50 15.93 9.93
CA ASP A 234 -21.66 15.05 9.80
C ASP A 234 -22.03 14.66 8.36
N SER A 235 -21.33 15.21 7.35
CA SER A 235 -21.65 14.91 5.94
C SER A 235 -20.47 15.03 4.99
N LEU A 236 -20.54 14.29 3.87
CA LEU A 236 -19.68 14.47 2.71
C LEU A 236 -20.45 15.18 1.60
N ALA A 237 -19.88 16.26 1.06
CA ALA A 237 -20.29 16.83 -0.21
C ALA A 237 -19.64 16.05 -1.35
N VAL A 238 -20.43 15.41 -2.20
CA VAL A 238 -19.98 14.52 -3.25
C VAL A 238 -20.58 14.94 -4.58
N VAL A 239 -19.77 15.08 -5.62
CA VAL A 239 -20.20 15.33 -7.00
C VAL A 239 -20.02 14.04 -7.79
N GLU A 240 -21.12 13.44 -8.22
CA GLU A 240 -21.14 12.34 -9.18
C GLU A 240 -20.94 12.88 -10.59
N HIS A 241 -20.09 12.23 -11.39
CA HIS A 241 -19.79 12.62 -12.77
C HIS A 241 -20.35 11.57 -13.74
N ASP A 242 -20.63 12.02 -14.97
CA ASP A 242 -20.96 11.13 -16.07
C ASP A 242 -19.69 10.51 -16.72
N GLU A 243 -19.87 9.75 -17.80
CA GLU A 243 -18.78 9.07 -18.50
C GLU A 243 -17.81 10.06 -19.21
N ASP A 244 -18.27 11.27 -19.50
CA ASP A 244 -17.47 12.36 -20.07
C ASP A 244 -16.73 13.19 -19.01
N GLY A 245 -16.91 12.87 -17.72
CA GLY A 245 -16.31 13.61 -16.61
C GLY A 245 -17.05 14.92 -16.25
N LYS A 246 -18.28 15.14 -16.76
CA LYS A 246 -19.09 16.31 -16.41
C LYS A 246 -19.87 16.05 -15.11
N PRO A 247 -20.08 17.08 -14.29
CA PRO A 247 -20.93 16.95 -13.11
C PRO A 247 -22.35 16.51 -13.51
N LYS A 248 -22.83 15.41 -12.89
CA LYS A 248 -24.13 14.80 -13.15
C LYS A 248 -25.10 15.04 -12.00
N LYS A 249 -24.63 14.88 -10.76
CA LYS A 249 -25.45 15.01 -9.57
C LYS A 249 -24.62 15.37 -8.35
N GLU A 250 -25.14 16.25 -7.53
CA GLU A 250 -24.60 16.57 -6.21
C GLU A 250 -25.31 15.75 -5.13
N HIS A 251 -24.55 15.29 -4.14
CA HIS A 251 -25.03 14.53 -3.01
C HIS A 251 -24.49 15.14 -1.72
N GLN A 252 -25.35 15.26 -0.72
CA GLN A 252 -24.96 15.43 0.67
C GLN A 252 -25.13 14.08 1.37
N VAL A 253 -24.05 13.40 1.65
CA VAL A 253 -24.07 12.04 2.22
C VAL A 253 -23.83 12.14 3.72
N PRO A 254 -24.87 11.98 4.55
CA PRO A 254 -24.73 12.11 5.99
C PRO A 254 -23.91 10.95 6.57
N PHE A 255 -23.13 11.24 7.60
CA PHE A 255 -22.42 10.22 8.36
C PHE A 255 -22.31 10.57 9.85
N ARG A 256 -22.20 9.52 10.65
CA ARG A 256 -21.75 9.58 12.05
C ARG A 256 -20.35 9.00 12.20
N TYR A 257 -19.92 8.19 11.25
CA TYR A 257 -18.57 7.69 11.11
C TYR A 257 -18.21 7.63 9.63
N ALA A 258 -17.09 8.20 9.27
CA ALA A 258 -16.58 8.14 7.90
C ALA A 258 -15.12 7.71 7.87
N MET A 259 -14.76 6.82 6.94
CA MET A 259 -13.37 6.44 6.61
C MET A 259 -13.15 6.62 5.12
N ILE A 260 -12.27 7.55 4.75
CA ILE A 260 -11.99 7.88 3.36
C ILE A 260 -10.49 7.77 3.10
N LEU A 261 -10.13 6.96 2.11
CA LEU A 261 -8.77 6.88 1.62
C LEU A 261 -8.44 8.13 0.80
N PRO A 262 -7.35 8.85 1.09
CA PRO A 262 -6.94 10.05 0.34
C PRO A 262 -6.21 9.68 -0.94
N ALA A 263 -5.96 10.67 -1.79
CA ALA A 263 -4.92 10.59 -2.80
C ALA A 263 -3.52 10.48 -2.18
N PHE A 264 -2.55 9.98 -2.95
CA PHE A 264 -1.17 9.84 -2.52
C PHE A 264 -0.26 10.82 -3.29
N LYS A 265 0.80 11.25 -2.61
CA LYS A 265 1.92 12.04 -3.16
C LYS A 265 3.26 11.43 -2.72
N GLY A 266 4.33 11.79 -3.40
CA GLY A 266 5.68 11.50 -2.91
C GLY A 266 5.99 12.24 -1.61
N VAL A 267 6.89 11.68 -0.80
CA VAL A 267 7.41 12.37 0.40
C VAL A 267 8.35 13.50 0.01
N ASP A 268 8.34 14.60 0.75
CA ASP A 268 9.03 15.84 0.36
C ASP A 268 10.53 15.66 0.14
N ALA A 269 11.21 14.86 0.97
CA ALA A 269 12.63 14.55 0.82
C ALA A 269 12.99 13.89 -0.53
N VAL A 270 12.04 13.17 -1.14
CA VAL A 270 12.19 12.48 -2.43
C VAL A 270 11.68 13.35 -3.57
N ALA A 271 10.52 13.98 -3.39
CA ALA A 271 9.83 14.78 -4.42
C ALA A 271 10.67 15.99 -4.90
N ASN A 272 11.49 16.54 -3.99
CA ASN A 272 12.31 17.72 -4.25
C ASN A 272 13.66 17.41 -4.92
N VAL A 273 13.95 16.14 -5.28
CA VAL A 273 15.19 15.79 -6.00
C VAL A 273 15.02 16.06 -7.50
N PRO A 274 15.85 16.92 -8.10
CA PRO A 274 15.72 17.27 -9.52
C PRO A 274 15.75 16.05 -10.44
N GLY A 275 14.79 15.92 -11.35
CA GLY A 275 14.73 14.85 -12.36
C GLY A 275 14.45 13.44 -11.82
N LEU A 276 14.28 13.27 -10.51
CA LEU A 276 14.01 11.96 -9.91
C LEU A 276 12.53 11.56 -9.98
N CYS A 277 11.62 12.54 -9.90
CA CYS A 277 10.19 12.29 -9.68
C CYS A 277 9.30 12.89 -10.76
N ASN A 278 8.09 12.35 -10.89
CA ASN A 278 7.00 12.99 -11.62
C ASN A 278 6.43 14.20 -10.83
N PRO A 279 5.49 15.00 -11.42
CA PRO A 279 4.92 16.17 -10.74
C PRO A 279 4.19 15.87 -9.41
N ARG A 280 3.78 14.62 -9.17
CA ARG A 280 3.19 14.21 -7.89
C ARG A 280 4.22 13.69 -6.88
N GLY A 281 5.51 13.75 -7.20
CA GLY A 281 6.61 13.34 -6.32
C GLY A 281 6.88 11.84 -6.29
N PHE A 282 6.31 11.04 -7.19
CA PHE A 282 6.63 9.62 -7.31
C PHE A 282 7.88 9.40 -8.15
N VAL A 283 8.74 8.48 -7.69
CA VAL A 283 10.03 8.18 -8.32
C VAL A 283 9.85 7.56 -9.70
N LEU A 284 10.46 8.16 -10.72
CA LEU A 284 10.55 7.62 -12.07
C LEU A 284 11.56 6.46 -12.09
N ILE A 285 11.16 5.33 -12.69
CA ILE A 285 11.99 4.13 -12.80
C ILE A 285 11.99 3.57 -14.22
N ASP A 286 13.08 2.86 -14.54
CA ASP A 286 13.17 1.98 -15.71
C ASP A 286 12.65 0.56 -15.40
N GLN A 287 12.78 -0.37 -16.34
CA GLN A 287 12.35 -1.76 -16.16
C GLN A 287 13.17 -2.50 -15.09
N GLN A 288 14.36 -2.05 -14.79
CA GLN A 288 15.25 -2.57 -13.75
C GLN A 288 14.96 -1.97 -12.35
N GLN A 289 13.90 -1.18 -12.20
CA GLN A 289 13.54 -0.43 -10.99
C GLN A 289 14.55 0.67 -10.62
N ARG A 290 15.30 1.17 -11.57
CA ARG A 290 16.37 2.14 -11.43
C ARG A 290 15.91 3.51 -11.94
N SER A 291 16.34 4.59 -11.30
CA SER A 291 16.13 5.94 -11.81
C SER A 291 16.84 6.14 -13.16
N PRO A 292 16.16 6.62 -14.20
CA PRO A 292 16.82 6.98 -15.47
C PRO A 292 17.85 8.09 -15.32
N GLN A 293 17.64 9.02 -14.37
CA GLN A 293 18.52 10.16 -14.12
C GLN A 293 19.73 9.80 -13.22
N TYR A 294 19.52 8.91 -12.26
CA TYR A 294 20.53 8.53 -11.25
C TYR A 294 20.72 7.02 -11.23
N PRO A 295 21.71 6.48 -11.99
CA PRO A 295 21.87 5.03 -12.22
C PRO A 295 22.15 4.19 -10.96
N ASN A 296 22.51 4.82 -9.86
CA ASN A 296 22.75 4.19 -8.56
C ASN A 296 21.57 4.35 -7.59
N VAL A 297 20.43 4.92 -8.04
CA VAL A 297 19.21 5.10 -7.24
C VAL A 297 18.12 4.18 -7.76
N TYR A 298 17.56 3.38 -6.87
CA TYR A 298 16.48 2.42 -7.11
C TYR A 298 15.24 2.79 -6.29
N ALA A 299 14.07 2.34 -6.71
CA ALA A 299 12.86 2.56 -5.92
C ALA A 299 11.89 1.37 -5.98
N ALA A 300 11.21 1.11 -4.86
CA ALA A 300 10.20 0.08 -4.74
C ALA A 300 8.98 0.53 -3.93
N GLY A 301 7.83 -0.02 -4.25
CA GLY A 301 6.60 0.18 -3.52
C GLY A 301 5.82 1.41 -3.94
N VAL A 302 5.03 1.96 -3.01
CA VAL A 302 4.05 3.01 -3.34
C VAL A 302 4.69 4.34 -3.72
N CYS A 303 5.96 4.56 -3.43
CA CYS A 303 6.71 5.75 -3.87
C CYS A 303 7.06 5.75 -5.37
N VAL A 304 6.82 4.65 -6.10
CA VAL A 304 7.15 4.52 -7.54
C VAL A 304 6.05 5.10 -8.41
N ALA A 305 6.44 5.79 -9.48
CA ALA A 305 5.54 6.30 -10.50
C ALA A 305 5.08 5.15 -11.42
N ILE A 306 3.84 4.70 -11.25
CA ILE A 306 3.16 3.80 -12.19
C ILE A 306 1.95 4.55 -12.73
N PRO A 307 1.81 4.72 -14.05
CA PRO A 307 0.66 5.39 -14.63
C PRO A 307 -0.63 4.59 -14.35
N PRO A 308 -1.80 5.26 -14.28
CA PRO A 308 -3.07 4.56 -14.26
C PRO A 308 -3.23 3.70 -15.51
N VAL A 309 -3.95 2.59 -15.41
CA VAL A 309 -4.16 1.66 -16.54
C VAL A 309 -5.03 2.26 -17.63
N GLU A 310 -5.88 3.21 -17.26
CA GLU A 310 -6.74 3.96 -18.17
C GLU A 310 -7.11 5.34 -17.59
N VAL A 311 -7.58 6.23 -18.43
CA VAL A 311 -8.14 7.53 -18.02
C VAL A 311 -9.58 7.30 -17.57
N THR A 312 -9.91 7.77 -16.35
CA THR A 312 -11.25 7.66 -15.78
C THR A 312 -11.88 9.03 -15.59
N PRO A 313 -13.23 9.15 -15.64
CA PRO A 313 -13.93 10.43 -15.51
C PRO A 313 -13.55 11.21 -14.24
N VAL A 314 -13.47 10.52 -13.10
CA VAL A 314 -12.83 11.01 -11.89
C VAL A 314 -11.51 10.26 -11.73
N PRO A 315 -10.36 10.93 -11.56
CA PRO A 315 -9.07 10.28 -11.58
C PRO A 315 -8.92 9.15 -10.57
N THR A 316 -8.42 8.00 -11.03
CA THR A 316 -8.00 6.85 -10.23
C THR A 316 -6.51 6.56 -10.46
N GLY A 317 -5.82 6.03 -9.44
CA GLY A 317 -4.43 5.58 -9.59
C GLY A 317 -4.32 4.06 -9.64
N ALA A 318 -3.20 3.54 -10.15
CA ALA A 318 -2.89 2.12 -10.12
C ALA A 318 -2.39 1.69 -8.72
N PRO A 319 -2.92 0.60 -8.13
CA PRO A 319 -2.44 0.09 -6.84
C PRO A 319 -1.02 -0.48 -6.96
N LYS A 320 -0.29 -0.50 -5.85
CA LYS A 320 0.99 -1.21 -5.71
C LYS A 320 0.79 -2.24 -4.61
N THR A 321 0.49 -3.48 -5.01
CA THR A 321 0.19 -4.56 -4.07
C THR A 321 1.46 -5.05 -3.36
N GLY A 322 1.30 -5.66 -2.19
CA GLY A 322 2.45 -6.21 -1.45
C GLY A 322 3.25 -7.21 -2.27
N TYR A 323 2.58 -8.02 -3.10
CA TYR A 323 3.22 -8.96 -3.99
C TYR A 323 4.05 -8.28 -5.10
N MET A 324 3.52 -7.23 -5.73
CA MET A 324 4.26 -6.41 -6.69
C MET A 324 5.50 -5.80 -6.04
N ILE A 325 5.39 -5.30 -4.80
CA ILE A 325 6.50 -4.72 -4.05
C ILE A 325 7.60 -5.77 -3.80
N GLU A 326 7.25 -7.00 -3.45
CA GLU A 326 8.25 -8.08 -3.28
C GLU A 326 8.99 -8.39 -4.60
N SER A 327 8.29 -8.37 -5.73
CA SER A 327 8.93 -8.53 -7.05
C SER A 327 9.89 -7.38 -7.37
N MET A 328 9.49 -6.13 -7.10
CA MET A 328 10.37 -4.95 -7.25
C MET A 328 11.62 -5.08 -6.39
N VAL A 329 11.47 -5.45 -5.11
CA VAL A 329 12.58 -5.66 -4.17
C VAL A 329 13.54 -6.73 -4.69
N SER A 330 13.01 -7.85 -5.19
CA SER A 330 13.85 -8.93 -5.71
C SER A 330 14.68 -8.47 -6.90
N ALA A 331 14.09 -7.74 -7.85
CA ALA A 331 14.81 -7.20 -9.00
C ALA A 331 15.89 -6.20 -8.58
N ILE A 332 15.57 -5.28 -7.65
CA ILE A 332 16.53 -4.31 -7.11
C ILE A 332 17.73 -5.01 -6.46
N CYS A 333 17.47 -5.99 -5.60
CA CYS A 333 18.52 -6.68 -4.88
C CYS A 333 19.45 -7.48 -5.81
N GLU A 334 18.91 -8.08 -6.86
CA GLU A 334 19.67 -8.75 -7.89
C GLU A 334 20.51 -7.76 -8.71
N ASN A 335 19.93 -6.65 -9.12
CA ASN A 335 20.61 -5.61 -9.89
C ASN A 335 21.75 -4.95 -9.11
N ILE A 336 21.53 -4.60 -7.84
CA ILE A 336 22.58 -4.03 -6.99
C ILE A 336 23.71 -5.07 -6.79
N ALA A 337 23.38 -6.33 -6.54
CA ALA A 337 24.40 -7.38 -6.39
C ALA A 337 25.19 -7.58 -7.68
N ALA A 338 24.55 -7.56 -8.85
CA ALA A 338 25.23 -7.62 -10.15
C ALA A 338 26.21 -6.45 -10.34
N GLN A 339 25.77 -5.21 -10.08
CA GLN A 339 26.61 -4.02 -10.21
C GLN A 339 27.79 -4.02 -9.22
N VAL A 340 27.58 -4.47 -7.99
CA VAL A 340 28.69 -4.63 -7.00
C VAL A 340 29.71 -5.64 -7.47
N ALA A 341 29.28 -6.69 -8.20
CA ALA A 341 30.15 -7.67 -8.83
C ALA A 341 30.73 -7.21 -10.20
N GLY A 342 30.43 -6.00 -10.66
CA GLY A 342 30.87 -5.45 -11.95
C GLY A 342 30.07 -5.93 -13.16
N ALA A 343 28.90 -6.51 -12.96
CA ALA A 343 27.99 -6.93 -14.02
C ALA A 343 26.87 -5.91 -14.29
N ALA A 344 26.21 -6.01 -15.45
CA ALA A 344 25.09 -5.16 -15.80
C ALA A 344 23.80 -5.51 -14.99
N PRO A 345 22.95 -4.51 -14.65
CA PRO A 345 21.69 -4.75 -14.00
C PRO A 345 20.61 -5.16 -15.03
N GLU A 346 20.25 -6.43 -15.08
CA GLU A 346 19.33 -6.98 -16.08
C GLU A 346 17.97 -7.45 -15.49
N ALA A 347 17.90 -7.64 -14.16
CA ALA A 347 16.71 -8.15 -13.51
C ALA A 347 15.55 -7.16 -13.59
N GLN A 348 14.36 -7.66 -13.94
CA GLN A 348 13.14 -6.89 -14.09
C GLN A 348 12.06 -7.37 -13.11
N ALA A 349 11.30 -6.43 -12.56
CA ALA A 349 10.13 -6.75 -11.77
C ALA A 349 8.97 -7.22 -12.68
N THR A 350 8.18 -8.18 -12.19
CA THR A 350 7.07 -8.74 -12.97
C THR A 350 5.83 -7.85 -12.97
N TRP A 351 5.71 -6.95 -12.00
CA TRP A 351 4.54 -6.12 -11.77
C TRP A 351 3.22 -6.91 -11.75
N ASN A 352 3.25 -8.07 -11.15
CA ASN A 352 2.07 -8.90 -10.98
C ASN A 352 1.29 -8.46 -9.73
N ALA A 353 -0.04 -8.44 -9.80
CA ALA A 353 -0.89 -8.13 -8.66
C ALA A 353 -1.57 -9.38 -8.11
N ILE A 354 -1.44 -9.59 -6.81
CA ILE A 354 -2.25 -10.51 -6.01
C ILE A 354 -2.76 -9.72 -4.81
N CYS A 355 -4.06 -9.65 -4.65
CA CYS A 355 -4.71 -8.93 -3.57
C CYS A 355 -5.70 -9.84 -2.85
N LEU A 356 -5.71 -9.79 -1.52
CA LEU A 356 -6.66 -10.50 -0.66
C LEU A 356 -7.48 -9.44 0.09
N ALA A 357 -8.75 -9.31 -0.25
CA ALA A 357 -9.70 -8.46 0.47
C ALA A 357 -10.48 -9.32 1.47
N ASP A 358 -10.29 -9.07 2.76
CA ASP A 358 -10.97 -9.78 3.85
C ASP A 358 -12.32 -9.12 4.19
N PHE A 359 -13.34 -9.94 4.40
CA PHE A 359 -14.69 -9.49 4.74
C PHE A 359 -15.13 -9.93 6.14
N GLY A 360 -14.16 -10.39 6.95
CA GLY A 360 -14.36 -10.76 8.34
C GLY A 360 -14.67 -12.24 8.59
N ASP A 361 -15.36 -12.91 7.69
CA ASP A 361 -15.68 -14.33 7.71
C ASP A 361 -15.48 -15.01 6.35
N THR A 362 -15.34 -14.23 5.33
CA THR A 362 -15.08 -14.59 3.93
C THR A 362 -14.16 -13.54 3.31
N GLY A 363 -13.96 -13.57 2.01
CA GLY A 363 -13.21 -12.54 1.30
C GLY A 363 -13.19 -12.78 -0.19
N ILE A 364 -12.52 -11.90 -0.93
CA ILE A 364 -12.26 -12.03 -2.36
C ILE A 364 -10.76 -11.90 -2.62
N ALA A 365 -10.21 -12.84 -3.39
CA ALA A 365 -8.87 -12.76 -3.93
C ALA A 365 -8.93 -12.29 -5.39
N PHE A 366 -8.04 -11.37 -5.75
CA PHE A 366 -7.88 -10.83 -7.09
C PHE A 366 -6.47 -11.15 -7.60
N VAL A 367 -6.37 -11.62 -8.84
CA VAL A 367 -5.10 -11.90 -9.51
C VAL A 367 -5.09 -11.27 -10.88
N ALA A 368 -4.05 -10.46 -11.15
CA ALA A 368 -3.79 -9.85 -12.45
C ALA A 368 -2.31 -10.00 -12.79
N LEU A 369 -1.98 -10.74 -13.84
CA LEU A 369 -0.62 -11.10 -14.23
C LEU A 369 -0.39 -10.75 -15.71
N PRO A 370 0.35 -9.69 -16.02
CA PRO A 370 0.76 -8.60 -15.12
C PRO A 370 -0.41 -7.74 -14.68
N GLU A 371 -0.18 -6.82 -13.72
CA GLU A 371 -1.20 -5.89 -13.25
C GLU A 371 -1.68 -4.96 -14.39
N ILE A 372 -0.72 -4.40 -15.12
CA ILE A 372 -0.98 -3.50 -16.23
C ILE A 372 -1.25 -4.33 -17.50
N PRO A 373 -2.34 -4.04 -18.24
CA PRO A 373 -2.64 -4.73 -19.49
C PRO A 373 -1.54 -4.57 -20.57
N PRO A 374 -1.37 -5.53 -21.53
CA PRO A 374 -2.19 -6.76 -21.68
C PRO A 374 -1.87 -7.82 -20.62
N ARG A 375 -2.92 -8.51 -20.11
CA ARG A 375 -2.81 -9.51 -19.05
C ARG A 375 -2.86 -10.93 -19.61
N ASN A 376 -1.96 -11.77 -19.11
CA ASN A 376 -1.93 -13.19 -19.47
C ASN A 376 -2.91 -14.03 -18.62
N LEU A 377 -3.11 -13.57 -17.36
CA LEU A 377 -4.01 -14.24 -16.43
C LEU A 377 -4.73 -13.20 -15.57
N THR A 378 -6.04 -13.34 -15.46
CA THR A 378 -6.86 -12.52 -14.57
C THR A 378 -8.02 -13.33 -14.02
N TRP A 379 -8.24 -13.28 -12.71
CA TRP A 379 -9.40 -13.84 -12.06
C TRP A 379 -9.70 -13.17 -10.71
N ALA A 380 -10.96 -13.30 -10.31
CA ALA A 380 -11.41 -12.94 -8.97
C ALA A 380 -12.21 -14.12 -8.40
N LYS A 381 -11.96 -14.53 -7.16
CA LYS A 381 -12.67 -15.63 -6.49
C LYS A 381 -12.91 -15.32 -5.03
N GLY A 382 -14.15 -15.58 -4.60
CA GLY A 382 -14.56 -15.41 -3.20
C GLY A 382 -14.52 -16.71 -2.41
N GLY A 383 -14.48 -16.59 -1.09
CA GLY A 383 -14.60 -17.70 -0.17
C GLY A 383 -13.99 -17.48 1.21
N LYS A 384 -14.34 -18.36 2.16
CA LYS A 384 -13.78 -18.34 3.54
C LYS A 384 -12.25 -18.55 3.55
N TRP A 385 -11.71 -19.23 2.58
CA TRP A 385 -10.27 -19.46 2.45
C TRP A 385 -9.47 -18.15 2.32
N VAL A 386 -10.06 -17.08 1.76
CA VAL A 386 -9.40 -15.77 1.61
C VAL A 386 -9.15 -15.13 2.98
N HIS A 387 -10.14 -15.19 3.88
CA HIS A 387 -9.98 -14.73 5.27
C HIS A 387 -8.83 -15.48 5.96
N LEU A 388 -8.80 -16.81 5.86
CA LEU A 388 -7.72 -17.63 6.45
C LEU A 388 -6.36 -17.34 5.80
N ALA A 389 -6.32 -17.16 4.48
CA ALA A 389 -5.11 -16.82 3.75
C ALA A 389 -4.53 -15.47 4.19
N LYS A 390 -5.40 -14.47 4.46
CA LYS A 390 -4.95 -13.17 4.95
C LYS A 390 -4.39 -13.24 6.37
N ILE A 391 -5.01 -14.03 7.26
CA ILE A 391 -4.45 -14.29 8.61
C ILE A 391 -3.10 -15.01 8.51
N ALA A 392 -2.98 -15.98 7.63
CA ALA A 392 -1.72 -16.69 7.41
C ALA A 392 -0.63 -15.75 6.86
N PHE A 393 -1.00 -14.86 5.95
CA PHE A 393 -0.10 -13.84 5.38
C PHE A 393 0.40 -12.85 6.44
N GLU A 394 -0.47 -12.36 7.34
CA GLU A 394 -0.07 -11.54 8.48
C GLU A 394 1.00 -12.24 9.33
N LYS A 395 0.72 -13.47 9.76
CA LYS A 395 1.64 -14.25 10.59
C LYS A 395 2.97 -14.54 9.88
N TYR A 396 2.90 -14.90 8.61
CA TYR A 396 4.07 -15.15 7.77
C TYR A 396 4.95 -13.90 7.68
N PHE A 397 4.37 -12.75 7.36
CA PHE A 397 5.13 -11.53 7.13
C PHE A 397 5.76 -10.99 8.44
N LEU A 398 5.02 -10.99 9.53
CA LEU A 398 5.55 -10.62 10.84
C LEU A 398 6.70 -11.55 11.28
N ARG A 399 6.58 -12.86 11.02
CA ARG A 399 7.67 -13.82 11.27
C ARG A 399 8.87 -13.53 10.37
N LYS A 400 8.65 -13.28 9.07
CA LYS A 400 9.70 -12.90 8.11
C LYS A 400 10.53 -11.72 8.63
N VAL A 401 9.87 -10.67 9.12
CA VAL A 401 10.53 -9.49 9.69
C VAL A 401 11.30 -9.82 10.98
N ARG A 402 10.71 -10.59 11.90
CA ARG A 402 11.37 -10.98 13.17
C ARG A 402 12.61 -11.86 12.97
N THR A 403 12.60 -12.72 11.98
CA THR A 403 13.67 -13.71 11.76
C THR A 403 14.68 -13.29 10.70
N GLY A 404 14.38 -12.25 9.91
CA GLY A 404 15.18 -11.85 8.75
C GLY A 404 15.20 -12.94 7.67
N SER A 405 14.09 -13.70 7.53
CA SER A 405 13.98 -14.73 6.49
C SER A 405 13.62 -14.08 5.15
N VAL A 406 14.36 -14.43 4.11
CA VAL A 406 14.11 -13.99 2.72
C VAL A 406 13.60 -15.11 1.83
N THR A 407 13.34 -16.30 2.39
CA THR A 407 12.86 -17.44 1.61
C THR A 407 11.36 -17.27 1.35
N PRO A 408 10.91 -17.21 0.09
CA PRO A 408 9.52 -17.00 -0.26
C PRO A 408 8.71 -18.31 -0.12
N VAL A 409 8.46 -18.72 1.14
CA VAL A 409 7.83 -20.01 1.43
C VAL A 409 6.42 -20.09 0.83
N TYR A 410 5.63 -19.01 0.93
CA TYR A 410 4.26 -19.02 0.38
C TYR A 410 4.27 -19.02 -1.15
N GLU A 411 5.20 -18.33 -1.82
CA GLU A 411 5.31 -18.36 -3.28
C GLU A 411 5.54 -19.80 -3.79
N ARG A 412 6.38 -20.55 -3.07
CA ARG A 412 6.76 -21.90 -3.49
C ARG A 412 5.61 -22.91 -3.42
N TYR A 413 4.73 -22.77 -2.43
CA TYR A 413 3.67 -23.73 -2.16
C TYR A 413 2.30 -23.20 -2.55
N VAL A 414 1.95 -21.97 -2.19
CA VAL A 414 0.62 -21.41 -2.41
C VAL A 414 0.41 -21.02 -3.87
N LEU A 415 1.37 -20.34 -4.49
CA LEU A 415 1.25 -19.92 -5.88
C LEU A 415 1.25 -21.14 -6.82
N LYS A 416 2.10 -22.13 -6.53
CA LYS A 416 2.11 -23.39 -7.29
C LYS A 416 0.80 -24.16 -7.14
N ALA A 417 0.20 -24.19 -5.96
CA ALA A 417 -1.11 -24.80 -5.72
C ALA A 417 -2.25 -24.03 -6.43
N LEU A 418 -2.09 -22.72 -6.64
CA LEU A 418 -3.03 -21.88 -7.39
C LEU A 418 -2.81 -21.94 -8.91
N GLY A 419 -1.85 -22.75 -9.39
CA GLY A 419 -1.49 -22.83 -10.82
C GLY A 419 -0.73 -21.60 -11.33
N ILE A 420 -0.24 -20.76 -10.44
CA ILE A 420 0.55 -19.57 -10.76
C ILE A 420 2.01 -19.99 -10.83
N LEU A 421 2.58 -20.00 -12.03
CA LEU A 421 4.00 -20.26 -12.24
C LEU A 421 4.84 -19.23 -11.48
N SER A 422 5.99 -19.66 -10.99
CA SER A 422 6.94 -18.85 -10.21
C SER A 422 7.05 -17.42 -10.74
N LEU A 423 6.83 -16.46 -9.86
CA LEU A 423 6.78 -15.03 -10.17
C LEU A 423 8.17 -14.36 -10.10
N LYS A 424 9.20 -15.14 -9.79
CA LYS A 424 10.60 -14.80 -9.99
C LYS A 424 11.11 -15.63 -11.16
N LYS A 425 11.69 -14.98 -12.18
CA LYS A 425 12.63 -15.68 -13.03
C LYS A 425 13.72 -16.18 -12.09
N VAL A 426 13.73 -17.48 -11.82
CA VAL A 426 14.89 -18.14 -11.22
C VAL A 426 15.88 -18.23 -12.37
N GLY A 427 16.95 -17.40 -12.32
CA GLY A 427 18.12 -17.57 -13.16
C GLY A 427 18.81 -18.84 -12.82
#